data_581ca33bf734704abe186c0a64177819
#
_entry.id   581ca33bf734704abe186c0a64177819
#
_cell.length_a   1.000
_cell.length_b   1.000
_cell.length_c   1.000
_cell.angle_alpha   90.00
_cell.angle_beta   90.00
_cell.angle_gamma   90.00
#
_symmetry.space_group_name_H-M   'P 1'
#
loop_
_entity.id
_entity.type
_entity.pdbx_description
1 polymer ?
#
loop_
_entity_poly.entity_id
_entity_poly.type
_entity_poly.pdbx_seq_one_letter_code
_entity_poly.pdbx_strand_id
1 'polypeptide(L)'
;MKILLIEDDLAECNELEKSVQDFENITICAMTNNATDALSLTKYHLPDVVILDLELHMGGGNGLEYLSDLKQLNLVHRPLVIVTTNNTSKIVLDTARDLGAAMILTKYEQDYSATYVLKTISLMQNTLKTSSTSDLNLSTLSPADREHHIRTYLHSQLNLLGVSPKYKGYDYLIDAILLLSQNPHALIGKELSNKYRTSANSIERAMQSAIKRTWLHADPLDLQKYYTAHISPQRGAPTLMEFIHYFSKQIAEL
;
A
#
# COMPACT_ATOMS: atom_id res chain seq x y z
N MET A 1 -10.24 -5.62 2.89
CA MET A 1 -9.84 -4.28 3.37
C MET A 1 -8.69 -4.43 4.35
N LYS A 2 -7.58 -3.75 4.10
CA LYS A 2 -6.36 -3.82 4.93
C LYS A 2 -6.37 -2.70 5.96
N ILE A 3 -6.15 -3.06 7.22
CA ILE A 3 -6.04 -2.12 8.34
C ILE A 3 -4.61 -2.10 8.86
N LEU A 4 -4.05 -0.91 9.04
CA LEU A 4 -2.87 -0.68 9.87
C LEU A 4 -3.34 -0.20 11.25
N LEU A 5 -2.91 -0.89 12.30
CA LEU A 5 -3.20 -0.51 13.70
C LEU A 5 -1.98 0.20 14.30
N ILE A 6 -2.19 1.40 14.83
CA ILE A 6 -1.18 2.21 15.53
C ILE A 6 -1.70 2.43 16.96
N GLU A 7 -1.21 1.61 17.89
CA GLU A 7 -1.72 1.50 19.25
C GLU A 7 -0.62 0.98 20.16
N ASP A 8 -0.44 1.53 21.34
CA ASP A 8 0.58 1.09 22.30
C ASP A 8 0.01 0.25 23.45
N ASP A 9 -1.30 0.20 23.63
CA ASP A 9 -1.94 -0.70 24.57
C ASP A 9 -2.10 -2.12 23.97
N LEU A 10 -1.31 -3.05 24.50
CA LEU A 10 -1.34 -4.46 24.08
C LEU A 10 -2.69 -5.13 24.32
N ALA A 11 -3.48 -4.71 25.31
CA ALA A 11 -4.80 -5.27 25.54
C ALA A 11 -5.77 -4.88 24.44
N GLU A 12 -5.76 -3.60 24.02
CA GLU A 12 -6.55 -3.11 22.88
C GLU A 12 -6.12 -3.75 21.57
N CYS A 13 -4.81 -3.88 21.32
CA CYS A 13 -4.28 -4.59 20.15
C CYS A 13 -4.82 -6.03 20.07
N ASN A 14 -4.74 -6.79 21.18
CA ASN A 14 -5.21 -8.16 21.25
C ASN A 14 -6.74 -8.28 21.08
N GLU A 15 -7.50 -7.34 21.64
CA GLU A 15 -8.95 -7.31 21.49
C GLU A 15 -9.35 -7.05 20.04
N LEU A 16 -8.67 -6.12 19.36
CA LEU A 16 -8.93 -5.79 17.97
C LEU A 16 -8.53 -6.94 17.04
N GLU A 17 -7.40 -7.61 17.31
CA GLU A 17 -6.94 -8.79 16.57
C GLU A 17 -7.90 -9.99 16.70
N LYS A 18 -8.49 -10.19 17.88
CA LYS A 18 -9.53 -11.21 18.08
C LYS A 18 -10.83 -10.83 17.37
N SER A 19 -11.27 -9.59 17.54
CA SER A 19 -12.55 -9.15 16.98
C SER A 19 -12.54 -9.11 15.45
N VAL A 20 -11.37 -8.89 14.81
CA VAL A 20 -11.28 -8.85 13.34
C VAL A 20 -11.61 -10.21 12.70
N GLN A 21 -11.49 -11.31 13.43
CA GLN A 21 -11.80 -12.66 12.94
C GLN A 21 -13.28 -12.84 12.61
N ASP A 22 -14.15 -12.02 13.19
CA ASP A 22 -15.59 -12.02 12.92
C ASP A 22 -15.96 -11.25 11.63
N PHE A 23 -14.96 -10.66 10.94
CA PHE A 23 -15.15 -9.83 9.75
C PHE A 23 -14.40 -10.40 8.54
N GLU A 24 -15.08 -11.16 7.69
CA GLU A 24 -14.48 -11.88 6.55
C GLU A 24 -13.68 -10.99 5.57
N ASN A 25 -14.03 -9.71 5.47
CA ASN A 25 -13.45 -8.78 4.50
C ASN A 25 -12.45 -7.78 5.10
N ILE A 26 -12.06 -7.95 6.36
CA ILE A 26 -11.14 -7.06 7.08
C ILE A 26 -9.93 -7.86 7.52
N THR A 27 -8.73 -7.30 7.31
CA THR A 27 -7.47 -7.90 7.78
C THR A 27 -6.56 -6.83 8.35
N ILE A 28 -5.92 -7.11 9.47
CA ILE A 28 -4.85 -6.27 10.00
C ILE A 28 -3.56 -6.63 9.25
N CYS A 29 -3.04 -5.69 8.48
CA CYS A 29 -1.83 -5.91 7.67
C CYS A 29 -0.53 -5.63 8.43
N ALA A 30 -0.58 -4.78 9.45
CA ALA A 30 0.51 -4.52 10.38
C ALA A 30 -0.01 -3.85 11.65
N MET A 31 0.78 -3.95 12.73
CA MET A 31 0.56 -3.26 13.99
C MET A 31 1.86 -2.62 14.44
N THR A 32 1.78 -1.44 15.05
CA THR A 32 2.93 -0.74 15.63
C THR A 32 2.47 0.19 16.74
N ASN A 33 3.37 0.46 17.69
CA ASN A 33 3.19 1.45 18.75
C ASN A 33 3.99 2.73 18.49
N ASN A 34 4.58 2.90 17.31
CA ASN A 34 5.52 3.96 16.97
C ASN A 34 5.06 4.74 15.76
N ALA A 35 4.93 6.07 15.88
CA ALA A 35 4.47 6.95 14.82
C ALA A 35 5.42 6.97 13.59
N THR A 36 6.74 6.89 13.82
CA THR A 36 7.73 6.88 12.74
C THR A 36 7.69 5.58 11.96
N ASP A 37 7.60 4.44 12.65
CA ASP A 37 7.46 3.12 12.01
C ASP A 37 6.13 3.02 11.26
N ALA A 38 5.07 3.61 11.80
CA ALA A 38 3.75 3.66 11.19
C ALA A 38 3.77 4.28 9.78
N LEU A 39 4.53 5.35 9.56
CA LEU A 39 4.69 5.95 8.23
C LEU A 39 5.35 5.00 7.24
N SER A 40 6.36 4.28 7.68
CA SER A 40 7.06 3.27 6.87
C SER A 40 6.14 2.11 6.53
N LEU A 41 5.37 1.63 7.52
CA LEU A 41 4.37 0.57 7.33
C LEU A 41 3.22 1.02 6.43
N THR A 42 2.78 2.29 6.53
CA THR A 42 1.76 2.85 5.64
C THR A 42 2.22 2.84 4.19
N LYS A 43 3.46 3.26 3.93
CA LYS A 43 4.07 3.22 2.59
C LYS A 43 4.24 1.81 2.05
N TYR A 44 4.57 0.87 2.93
CA TYR A 44 4.84 -0.52 2.56
C TYR A 44 3.57 -1.32 2.30
N HIS A 45 2.59 -1.24 3.22
CA HIS A 45 1.38 -2.04 3.17
C HIS A 45 0.25 -1.42 2.36
N LEU A 46 0.28 -0.10 2.14
CA LEU A 46 -0.80 0.68 1.51
C LEU A 46 -2.16 0.28 2.11
N PRO A 47 -2.39 0.52 3.42
CA PRO A 47 -3.63 0.14 4.06
C PRO A 47 -4.80 0.97 3.52
N ASP A 48 -6.00 0.38 3.52
CA ASP A 48 -7.24 1.10 3.21
C ASP A 48 -7.66 1.99 4.38
N VAL A 49 -7.39 1.52 5.60
CA VAL A 49 -7.74 2.20 6.85
C VAL A 49 -6.55 2.17 7.81
N VAL A 50 -6.36 3.26 8.53
CA VAL A 50 -5.49 3.33 9.70
C VAL A 50 -6.35 3.55 10.92
N ILE A 51 -6.23 2.69 11.93
CA ILE A 51 -6.72 2.95 13.29
C ILE A 51 -5.56 3.54 14.05
N LEU A 52 -5.73 4.74 14.58
CA LEU A 52 -4.68 5.54 15.19
C LEU A 52 -5.06 5.98 16.59
N ASP A 53 -4.32 5.51 17.60
CA ASP A 53 -4.32 6.17 18.90
C ASP A 53 -3.52 7.47 18.86
N LEU A 54 -4.05 8.53 19.46
CA LEU A 54 -3.31 9.80 19.61
C LEU A 54 -2.28 9.75 20.73
N GLU A 55 -2.50 8.93 21.75
CA GLU A 55 -1.70 8.86 22.97
C GLU A 55 -0.68 7.70 22.94
N LEU A 56 0.28 7.74 22.02
CA LEU A 56 1.34 6.72 21.92
C LEU A 56 2.45 6.97 22.96
N HIS A 57 2.28 6.45 24.17
CA HIS A 57 3.21 6.71 25.29
C HIS A 57 4.47 5.84 25.24
N MET A 58 4.41 4.66 24.65
CA MET A 58 5.46 3.64 24.73
C MET A 58 6.37 3.57 23.50
N GLY A 59 5.99 4.18 22.36
CA GLY A 59 6.65 3.90 21.08
C GLY A 59 7.47 5.02 20.46
N GLY A 60 7.34 6.23 20.93
CA GLY A 60 7.97 7.43 20.33
C GLY A 60 7.14 8.07 19.21
N GLY A 61 7.10 9.40 19.22
CA GLY A 61 6.17 10.21 18.45
C GLY A 61 4.78 10.20 19.06
N ASN A 62 3.86 10.92 18.43
CA ASN A 62 2.46 10.93 18.81
C ASN A 62 1.56 10.84 17.59
N GLY A 63 0.27 10.54 17.79
CA GLY A 63 -0.67 10.37 16.68
C GLY A 63 -0.86 11.62 15.82
N LEU A 64 -0.75 12.82 16.38
CA LEU A 64 -0.83 14.07 15.60
C LEU A 64 0.39 14.26 14.70
N GLU A 65 1.57 13.85 15.12
CA GLU A 65 2.77 13.85 14.28
C GLU A 65 2.60 12.90 13.10
N TYR A 66 2.12 11.69 13.36
CA TYR A 66 1.79 10.75 12.29
C TYR A 66 0.80 11.34 11.27
N LEU A 67 -0.29 11.99 11.73
CA LEU A 67 -1.26 12.64 10.85
C LEU A 67 -0.62 13.78 10.03
N SER A 68 0.22 14.61 10.67
CA SER A 68 0.93 15.70 10.01
C SER A 68 1.85 15.18 8.91
N ASP A 69 2.61 14.14 9.19
CA ASP A 69 3.55 13.55 8.25
C ASP A 69 2.82 12.80 7.14
N LEU A 70 1.74 12.07 7.47
CA LEU A 70 0.88 11.42 6.50
C LEU A 70 0.27 12.43 5.52
N LYS A 71 -0.10 13.62 6.00
CA LYS A 71 -0.66 14.71 5.17
C LYS A 71 0.35 15.20 4.13
N GLN A 72 1.65 15.18 4.46
CA GLN A 72 2.73 15.61 3.57
C GLN A 72 3.14 14.51 2.57
N LEU A 73 2.73 13.25 2.80
CA LEU A 73 3.05 12.16 1.90
C LEU A 73 2.17 12.22 0.64
N ASN A 74 2.81 12.12 -0.52
CA ASN A 74 2.14 11.84 -1.78
C ASN A 74 1.92 10.32 -1.91
N LEU A 75 0.81 9.84 -1.34
CA LEU A 75 0.39 8.44 -1.49
C LEU A 75 -0.58 8.29 -2.66
N VAL A 76 -0.42 7.23 -3.43
CA VAL A 76 -1.36 6.85 -4.52
C VAL A 76 -2.75 6.59 -3.96
N HIS A 77 -2.79 5.89 -2.83
CA HIS A 77 -4.01 5.63 -2.07
C HIS A 77 -3.79 6.15 -0.66
N ARG A 78 -4.54 7.19 -0.30
CA ARG A 78 -4.48 7.74 1.05
C ARG A 78 -5.42 6.93 1.94
N PRO A 79 -4.92 6.32 3.02
CA PRO A 79 -5.78 5.57 3.92
C PRO A 79 -6.80 6.47 4.60
N LEU A 80 -7.98 5.93 4.87
CA LEU A 80 -8.92 6.55 5.78
C LEU A 80 -8.36 6.45 7.20
N VAL A 81 -8.18 7.56 7.89
CA VAL A 81 -7.67 7.53 9.27
C VAL A 81 -8.83 7.66 10.25
N ILE A 82 -9.00 6.63 11.07
CA ILE A 82 -9.92 6.62 12.21
C ILE A 82 -9.08 6.76 13.46
N VAL A 83 -9.27 7.86 14.15
CA VAL A 83 -8.60 8.15 15.42
C VAL A 83 -9.40 7.51 16.55
N THR A 84 -8.70 6.82 17.44
CA THR A 84 -9.19 6.36 18.73
C THR A 84 -8.45 7.12 19.83
N THR A 85 -9.12 7.63 20.86
CA THR A 85 -8.44 8.48 21.86
C THR A 85 -9.21 8.60 23.15
N ASN A 86 -8.49 8.74 24.27
CA ASN A 86 -9.05 9.17 25.55
C ASN A 86 -9.02 10.69 25.71
N ASN A 87 -8.45 11.43 24.75
CA ASN A 87 -8.32 12.87 24.85
C ASN A 87 -9.67 13.58 24.70
N THR A 88 -9.96 14.49 25.61
CA THR A 88 -11.18 15.30 25.62
C THR A 88 -10.96 16.75 25.18
N SER A 89 -9.71 17.13 24.90
CA SER A 89 -9.36 18.49 24.49
C SER A 89 -9.91 18.79 23.10
N LYS A 90 -10.82 19.74 23.03
CA LYS A 90 -11.39 20.19 21.76
C LYS A 90 -10.30 20.60 20.76
N ILE A 91 -9.23 21.28 21.23
CA ILE A 91 -8.13 21.74 20.39
C ILE A 91 -7.44 20.52 19.73
N VAL A 92 -7.16 19.47 20.51
CA VAL A 92 -6.51 18.25 20.00
C VAL A 92 -7.39 17.56 18.96
N LEU A 93 -8.69 17.42 19.25
CA LEU A 93 -9.63 16.77 18.35
C LEU A 93 -9.85 17.56 17.05
N ASP A 94 -9.94 18.90 17.14
CA ASP A 94 -10.06 19.76 15.97
C ASP A 94 -8.76 19.72 15.13
N THR A 95 -7.59 19.73 15.78
CA THR A 95 -6.29 19.57 15.10
C THR A 95 -6.22 18.23 14.37
N ALA A 96 -6.66 17.13 14.98
CA ALA A 96 -6.68 15.83 14.32
C ALA A 96 -7.57 15.83 13.06
N ARG A 97 -8.75 16.49 13.12
CA ARG A 97 -9.62 16.67 11.94
C ARG A 97 -8.96 17.50 10.85
N ASP A 98 -8.33 18.61 11.21
CA ASP A 98 -7.62 19.49 10.27
C ASP A 98 -6.43 18.79 9.60
N LEU A 99 -5.82 17.85 10.31
CA LEU A 99 -4.74 17.01 9.79
C LEU A 99 -5.24 15.83 8.93
N GLY A 100 -6.56 15.62 8.86
CA GLY A 100 -7.17 14.65 7.94
C GLY A 100 -7.69 13.37 8.60
N ALA A 101 -7.93 13.38 9.93
CA ALA A 101 -8.69 12.31 10.55
C ALA A 101 -10.13 12.30 10.00
N ALA A 102 -10.55 11.19 9.41
CA ALA A 102 -11.88 11.05 8.83
C ALA A 102 -12.95 10.86 9.90
N MET A 103 -12.58 10.24 11.01
CA MET A 103 -13.46 10.02 12.16
C MET A 103 -12.61 9.99 13.43
N ILE A 104 -13.23 10.42 14.53
CA ILE A 104 -12.64 10.34 15.88
C ILE A 104 -13.62 9.59 16.76
N LEU A 105 -13.16 8.51 17.35
CA LEU A 105 -13.87 7.66 18.30
C LEU A 105 -13.23 7.83 19.68
N THR A 106 -14.05 8.22 20.65
CA THR A 106 -13.56 8.46 21.99
C THR A 106 -13.68 7.19 22.84
N LYS A 107 -12.56 6.75 23.41
CA LYS A 107 -12.47 5.47 24.15
C LYS A 107 -13.28 5.45 25.45
N TYR A 108 -13.65 6.62 25.98
CA TYR A 108 -14.46 6.73 27.20
C TYR A 108 -15.98 6.62 26.97
N GLU A 109 -16.44 6.54 25.71
CA GLU A 109 -17.86 6.32 25.43
C GLU A 109 -18.27 4.89 25.82
N GLN A 110 -19.50 4.75 26.36
CA GLN A 110 -19.99 3.45 26.89
C GLN A 110 -20.03 2.33 25.85
N ASP A 111 -20.22 2.69 24.58
CA ASP A 111 -20.31 1.75 23.46
C ASP A 111 -18.98 1.48 22.78
N TYR A 112 -17.88 2.13 23.23
CA TYR A 112 -16.56 1.90 22.63
C TYR A 112 -16.09 0.46 22.88
N SER A 113 -15.72 -0.21 21.81
CA SER A 113 -15.12 -1.55 21.81
C SER A 113 -14.46 -1.82 20.47
N ALA A 114 -13.56 -2.79 20.42
CA ALA A 114 -12.95 -3.23 19.16
C ALA A 114 -14.00 -3.60 18.10
N THR A 115 -15.06 -4.29 18.50
CA THR A 115 -16.19 -4.63 17.62
C THR A 115 -16.92 -3.39 17.10
N TYR A 116 -17.11 -2.36 17.92
CA TYR A 116 -17.72 -1.09 17.49
C TYR A 116 -16.85 -0.37 16.45
N VAL A 117 -15.53 -0.29 16.68
CA VAL A 117 -14.58 0.28 15.72
C VAL A 117 -14.65 -0.46 14.38
N LEU A 118 -14.59 -1.80 14.40
CA LEU A 118 -14.63 -2.62 13.19
C LEU A 118 -15.98 -2.55 12.46
N LYS A 119 -17.10 -2.50 13.17
CA LYS A 119 -18.43 -2.27 12.58
C LYS A 119 -18.51 -0.90 11.90
N THR A 120 -17.98 0.14 12.53
CA THR A 120 -17.93 1.48 11.98
C THR A 120 -17.12 1.49 10.67
N ILE A 121 -15.95 0.85 10.66
CA ILE A 121 -15.12 0.68 9.47
C ILE A 121 -15.87 -0.09 8.38
N SER A 122 -16.56 -1.17 8.73
CA SER A 122 -17.33 -1.97 7.78
C SER A 122 -18.47 -1.18 7.13
N LEU A 123 -19.17 -0.32 7.87
CA LEU A 123 -20.21 0.55 7.34
C LEU A 123 -19.64 1.60 6.37
N MET A 124 -18.42 2.09 6.62
CA MET A 124 -17.74 3.03 5.75
C MET A 124 -17.18 2.38 4.47
N GLN A 125 -17.13 1.07 4.39
CA GLN A 125 -16.55 0.33 3.25
C GLN A 125 -17.22 0.70 1.92
N ASN A 126 -18.52 0.95 1.90
CA ASN A 126 -19.23 1.37 0.68
C ASN A 126 -18.83 2.80 0.26
N THR A 127 -18.59 3.67 1.23
CA THR A 127 -18.11 5.04 1.00
C THR A 127 -16.66 5.01 0.52
N LEU A 128 -15.83 4.12 1.07
CA LEU A 128 -14.44 3.93 0.62
C LEU A 128 -14.36 3.41 -0.82
N LYS A 129 -15.26 2.51 -1.22
CA LYS A 129 -15.33 2.02 -2.61
C LYS A 129 -15.77 3.12 -3.58
N THR A 130 -16.63 4.05 -3.14
CA THR A 130 -17.02 5.23 -3.91
C THR A 130 -15.96 6.34 -3.87
N SER A 131 -15.26 6.51 -2.76
CA SER A 131 -14.18 7.52 -2.62
C SER A 131 -12.88 7.09 -3.31
N SER A 132 -12.58 5.79 -3.37
CA SER A 132 -11.44 5.28 -4.15
C SER A 132 -11.64 5.43 -5.67
N THR A 133 -12.86 5.72 -6.11
CA THR A 133 -13.15 6.06 -7.51
C THR A 133 -13.37 7.56 -7.75
N SER A 134 -13.45 8.42 -6.71
CA SER A 134 -13.84 9.83 -6.87
C SER A 134 -12.77 10.87 -6.53
N ASP A 135 -11.68 10.56 -5.81
CA ASP A 135 -10.75 11.60 -5.34
C ASP A 135 -9.32 11.55 -5.91
N LEU A 136 -8.99 10.56 -6.71
CA LEU A 136 -7.82 10.62 -7.58
C LEU A 136 -8.25 10.24 -9.00
N ASN A 137 -8.95 11.16 -9.68
CA ASN A 137 -8.96 11.13 -11.12
C ASN A 137 -7.50 11.28 -11.56
N LEU A 138 -6.82 10.15 -11.84
CA LEU A 138 -5.47 10.17 -12.42
C LEU A 138 -5.42 11.08 -13.66
N SER A 139 -6.59 11.38 -14.27
CA SER A 139 -6.74 12.32 -15.37
C SER A 139 -6.57 13.79 -14.97
N THR A 140 -6.67 14.14 -13.67
CA THR A 140 -6.49 15.53 -13.18
C THR A 140 -5.08 15.80 -12.64
N LEU A 141 -4.26 14.76 -12.46
CA LEU A 141 -2.87 14.92 -12.05
C LEU A 141 -2.00 15.38 -13.22
N SER A 142 -0.95 16.15 -12.93
CA SER A 142 0.06 16.41 -13.93
C SER A 142 0.70 15.10 -14.42
N PRO A 143 1.18 15.03 -15.67
CA PRO A 143 1.82 13.81 -16.18
C PRO A 143 2.97 13.31 -15.29
N ALA A 144 3.72 14.23 -14.66
CA ALA A 144 4.82 13.92 -13.76
C ALA A 144 4.32 13.31 -12.43
N ASP A 145 3.27 13.88 -11.84
CA ASP A 145 2.68 13.36 -10.60
C ASP A 145 2.07 11.98 -10.83
N ARG A 146 1.37 11.80 -11.96
CA ARG A 146 0.82 10.50 -12.36
C ARG A 146 1.91 9.43 -12.49
N GLU A 147 3.01 9.76 -13.18
CA GLU A 147 4.14 8.82 -13.30
C GLU A 147 4.75 8.48 -11.94
N HIS A 148 4.94 9.48 -11.07
CA HIS A 148 5.44 9.28 -9.71
C HIS A 148 4.53 8.34 -8.91
N HIS A 149 3.22 8.53 -8.97
CA HIS A 149 2.26 7.67 -8.30
C HIS A 149 2.32 6.23 -8.79
N ILE A 150 2.33 6.03 -10.11
CA ILE A 150 2.41 4.70 -10.70
C ILE A 150 3.73 4.02 -10.31
N ARG A 151 4.85 4.75 -10.29
CA ARG A 151 6.14 4.22 -9.83
C ARG A 151 6.07 3.74 -8.38
N THR A 152 5.52 4.55 -7.49
CA THR A 152 5.38 4.21 -6.07
C THR A 152 4.52 2.95 -5.89
N TYR A 153 3.41 2.85 -6.63
CA TYR A 153 2.58 1.65 -6.65
C TYR A 153 3.35 0.42 -7.11
N LEU A 154 4.09 0.52 -8.22
CA LEU A 154 4.89 -0.57 -8.75
C LEU A 154 6.00 -1.01 -7.78
N HIS A 155 6.70 -0.07 -7.16
CA HIS A 155 7.68 -0.39 -6.11
C HIS A 155 7.05 -1.21 -4.98
N SER A 156 5.87 -0.81 -4.51
CA SER A 156 5.13 -1.56 -3.49
C SER A 156 4.77 -2.97 -3.96
N GLN A 157 4.16 -3.11 -5.14
CA GLN A 157 3.72 -4.41 -5.65
C GLN A 157 4.88 -5.38 -5.90
N LEU A 158 5.97 -4.89 -6.49
CA LEU A 158 7.15 -5.70 -6.75
C LEU A 158 7.85 -6.13 -5.45
N ASN A 159 7.90 -5.27 -4.44
CA ASN A 159 8.44 -5.61 -3.13
C ASN A 159 7.57 -6.66 -2.41
N LEU A 160 6.24 -6.52 -2.43
CA LEU A 160 5.31 -7.50 -1.87
C LEU A 160 5.43 -8.87 -2.55
N LEU A 161 5.69 -8.88 -3.85
CA LEU A 161 5.96 -10.10 -4.61
C LEU A 161 7.34 -10.72 -4.30
N GLY A 162 8.22 -9.97 -3.62
CA GLY A 162 9.59 -10.40 -3.28
C GLY A 162 10.63 -10.09 -4.35
N VAL A 163 10.33 -9.21 -5.32
CA VAL A 163 11.34 -8.76 -6.28
C VAL A 163 12.32 -7.82 -5.59
N SER A 164 13.58 -8.22 -5.48
CA SER A 164 14.56 -7.44 -4.72
C SER A 164 15.07 -6.21 -5.47
N PRO A 165 15.01 -4.99 -4.85
CA PRO A 165 15.55 -3.77 -5.43
C PRO A 165 17.07 -3.77 -5.67
N LYS A 166 17.79 -4.73 -5.09
CA LYS A 166 19.25 -4.88 -5.28
C LYS A 166 19.65 -5.30 -6.69
N TYR A 167 18.71 -5.80 -7.48
CA TYR A 167 18.99 -6.25 -8.85
C TYR A 167 18.69 -5.16 -9.86
N LYS A 168 19.61 -4.90 -10.79
CA LYS A 168 19.41 -3.94 -11.91
C LYS A 168 18.11 -4.22 -12.70
N GLY A 169 17.69 -5.48 -12.78
CA GLY A 169 16.46 -5.88 -13.43
C GLY A 169 15.21 -5.31 -12.78
N TYR A 170 15.26 -4.92 -11.51
CA TYR A 170 14.15 -4.32 -10.77
C TYR A 170 13.73 -2.97 -11.39
N ASP A 171 14.68 -2.05 -11.56
CA ASP A 171 14.40 -0.74 -12.16
C ASP A 171 13.98 -0.87 -13.63
N TYR A 172 14.57 -1.82 -14.35
CA TYR A 172 14.19 -2.10 -15.74
C TYR A 172 12.75 -2.62 -15.84
N LEU A 173 12.31 -3.45 -14.89
CA LEU A 173 10.92 -3.94 -14.84
C LEU A 173 9.94 -2.79 -14.61
N ILE A 174 10.22 -1.89 -13.67
CA ILE A 174 9.36 -0.73 -13.40
C ILE A 174 9.22 0.14 -14.66
N ASP A 175 10.34 0.47 -15.31
CA ASP A 175 10.31 1.29 -16.51
C ASP A 175 9.63 0.59 -17.68
N ALA A 176 9.84 -0.73 -17.84
CA ALA A 176 9.18 -1.51 -18.88
C ALA A 176 7.66 -1.54 -18.72
N ILE A 177 7.20 -1.73 -17.48
CA ILE A 177 5.78 -1.74 -17.15
C ILE A 177 5.15 -0.37 -17.41
N LEU A 178 5.80 0.70 -16.94
CA LEU A 178 5.37 2.08 -17.19
C LEU A 178 5.28 2.38 -18.69
N LEU A 179 6.30 2.03 -19.43
CA LEU A 179 6.35 2.28 -20.87
C LEU A 179 5.21 1.57 -21.60
N LEU A 180 4.95 0.31 -21.25
CA LEU A 180 3.88 -0.47 -21.87
C LEU A 180 2.48 0.02 -21.47
N SER A 181 2.32 0.52 -20.23
CA SER A 181 1.04 1.09 -19.78
C SER A 181 0.69 2.40 -20.50
N GLN A 182 1.71 3.19 -20.88
CA GLN A 182 1.54 4.43 -21.64
C GLN A 182 1.39 4.18 -23.15
N ASN A 183 2.09 3.20 -23.68
CA ASN A 183 2.08 2.84 -25.10
C ASN A 183 2.13 1.31 -25.28
N PRO A 184 0.97 0.66 -25.53
CA PRO A 184 0.90 -0.80 -25.70
C PRO A 184 1.75 -1.37 -26.85
N HIS A 185 2.19 -0.51 -27.77
CA HIS A 185 3.04 -0.88 -28.90
C HIS A 185 4.51 -0.49 -28.73
N ALA A 186 4.91 -0.05 -27.52
CA ALA A 186 6.28 0.40 -27.27
C ALA A 186 7.29 -0.72 -27.49
N LEU A 187 8.42 -0.36 -28.09
CA LEU A 187 9.57 -1.25 -28.28
C LEU A 187 10.44 -1.19 -27.00
N ILE A 188 10.03 -1.92 -25.96
CA ILE A 188 10.65 -1.91 -24.63
C ILE A 188 12.18 -2.00 -24.70
N GLY A 189 12.70 -2.97 -25.46
CA GLY A 189 14.15 -3.18 -25.59
C GLY A 189 14.89 -1.97 -26.16
N LYS A 190 14.30 -1.30 -27.16
CA LYS A 190 14.90 -0.11 -27.80
C LYS A 190 14.88 1.10 -26.86
N GLU A 191 13.72 1.37 -26.26
CA GLU A 191 13.53 2.54 -25.39
C GLU A 191 14.41 2.44 -24.14
N LEU A 192 14.42 1.29 -23.48
CA LEU A 192 15.25 1.09 -22.31
C LEU A 192 16.75 1.05 -22.64
N SER A 193 17.14 0.53 -23.82
CA SER A 193 18.53 0.58 -24.27
C SER A 193 19.06 2.02 -24.35
N ASN A 194 18.25 2.91 -24.88
CA ASN A 194 18.58 4.33 -24.99
C ASN A 194 18.66 4.99 -23.60
N LYS A 195 17.70 4.72 -22.73
CA LYS A 195 17.64 5.28 -21.37
C LYS A 195 18.84 4.85 -20.53
N TYR A 196 19.15 3.56 -20.53
CA TYR A 196 20.17 2.97 -19.66
C TYR A 196 21.56 2.82 -20.32
N ARG A 197 21.71 3.24 -21.55
CA ARG A 197 22.96 3.14 -22.34
C ARG A 197 23.56 1.74 -22.32
N THR A 198 22.72 0.72 -22.50
CA THR A 198 23.14 -0.68 -22.53
C THR A 198 22.35 -1.46 -23.59
N SER A 199 22.78 -2.67 -23.93
CA SER A 199 22.11 -3.45 -24.98
C SER A 199 20.73 -3.97 -24.52
N ALA A 200 19.77 -4.05 -25.46
CA ALA A 200 18.45 -4.61 -25.21
C ALA A 200 18.53 -6.03 -24.62
N ASN A 201 19.44 -6.86 -25.12
CA ASN A 201 19.64 -8.22 -24.61
C ASN A 201 20.11 -8.24 -23.14
N SER A 202 20.95 -7.26 -22.73
CA SER A 202 21.41 -7.17 -21.34
C SER A 202 20.28 -6.77 -20.40
N ILE A 203 19.41 -5.83 -20.83
CA ILE A 203 18.23 -5.39 -20.08
C ILE A 203 17.26 -6.57 -19.92
N GLU A 204 16.93 -7.25 -21.00
CA GLU A 204 16.01 -8.38 -21.02
C GLU A 204 16.49 -9.51 -20.12
N ARG A 205 17.77 -9.86 -20.19
CA ARG A 205 18.38 -10.86 -19.30
C ARG A 205 18.34 -10.44 -17.84
N ALA A 206 18.57 -9.17 -17.53
CA ALA A 206 18.54 -8.66 -16.16
C ALA A 206 17.11 -8.73 -15.57
N MET A 207 16.10 -8.30 -16.32
CA MET A 207 14.68 -8.40 -15.94
C MET A 207 14.28 -9.86 -15.75
N GLN A 208 14.61 -10.73 -16.69
CA GLN A 208 14.27 -12.15 -16.61
C GLN A 208 14.96 -12.86 -15.45
N SER A 209 16.21 -12.46 -15.13
CA SER A 209 16.94 -12.95 -13.97
C SER A 209 16.28 -12.51 -12.66
N ALA A 210 15.80 -11.26 -12.57
CA ALA A 210 15.09 -10.77 -11.40
C ALA A 210 13.80 -11.57 -11.17
N ILE A 211 12.97 -11.77 -12.19
CA ILE A 211 11.76 -12.59 -12.13
C ILE A 211 12.08 -14.02 -11.68
N LYS A 212 13.02 -14.69 -12.34
CA LYS A 212 13.36 -16.08 -12.00
C LYS A 212 13.84 -16.24 -10.55
N ARG A 213 14.63 -15.29 -10.06
CA ARG A 213 15.12 -15.31 -8.67
C ARG A 213 13.98 -15.12 -7.67
N THR A 214 13.03 -14.24 -7.98
CA THR A 214 11.83 -14.07 -7.17
C THR A 214 11.07 -15.38 -7.04
N TRP A 215 10.75 -16.04 -8.16
CA TRP A 215 10.02 -17.32 -8.15
C TRP A 215 10.78 -18.46 -7.49
N LEU A 216 12.11 -18.35 -7.40
CA LEU A 216 12.94 -19.37 -6.72
C LEU A 216 13.01 -19.16 -5.20
N HIS A 217 12.91 -17.93 -4.71
CA HIS A 217 13.23 -17.59 -3.32
C HIS A 217 12.10 -16.92 -2.53
N ALA A 218 11.06 -16.39 -3.19
CA ALA A 218 9.92 -15.79 -2.51
C ALA A 218 9.00 -16.86 -1.90
N ASP A 219 8.23 -16.46 -0.89
CA ASP A 219 7.22 -17.33 -0.30
C ASP A 219 6.16 -17.70 -1.35
N PRO A 220 5.84 -19.00 -1.54
CA PRO A 220 4.80 -19.43 -2.47
C PRO A 220 3.43 -18.81 -2.21
N LEU A 221 3.09 -18.50 -0.95
CA LEU A 221 1.83 -17.87 -0.58
C LEU A 221 1.79 -16.40 -1.05
N ASP A 222 2.92 -15.69 -0.93
CA ASP A 222 3.04 -14.32 -1.44
C ASP A 222 2.96 -14.29 -2.97
N LEU A 223 3.62 -15.24 -3.64
CA LEU A 223 3.53 -15.35 -5.10
C LEU A 223 2.09 -15.56 -5.57
N GLN A 224 1.32 -16.45 -4.94
CA GLN A 224 -0.08 -16.69 -5.27
C GLN A 224 -0.97 -15.49 -4.96
N LYS A 225 -0.66 -14.77 -3.88
CA LYS A 225 -1.44 -13.61 -3.43
C LYS A 225 -1.24 -12.39 -4.32
N TYR A 226 -0.01 -12.11 -4.73
CA TYR A 226 0.36 -10.87 -5.43
C TYR A 226 0.55 -11.04 -6.94
N TYR A 227 0.57 -12.27 -7.44
CA TYR A 227 0.59 -12.58 -8.87
C TYR A 227 -0.47 -13.63 -9.20
N THR A 228 -1.66 -13.16 -9.57
CA THR A 228 -2.84 -14.02 -9.79
C THR A 228 -2.99 -14.53 -11.23
N ALA A 229 -2.07 -14.14 -12.13
CA ALA A 229 -2.09 -14.64 -13.50
C ALA A 229 -1.65 -16.11 -13.57
N HIS A 230 -2.20 -16.83 -14.54
CA HIS A 230 -1.86 -18.23 -14.76
C HIS A 230 -0.38 -18.40 -15.18
N ILE A 231 0.34 -19.24 -14.46
CA ILE A 231 1.72 -19.62 -14.80
C ILE A 231 1.72 -21.06 -15.29
N SER A 232 2.39 -21.32 -16.40
CA SER A 232 2.57 -22.69 -16.89
C SER A 232 3.31 -23.54 -15.87
N PRO A 233 2.74 -24.68 -15.42
CA PRO A 233 3.40 -25.56 -14.44
C PRO A 233 4.78 -26.06 -14.89
N GLN A 234 4.98 -26.19 -16.19
CA GLN A 234 6.26 -26.65 -16.76
C GLN A 234 7.37 -25.60 -16.64
N ARG A 235 7.03 -24.31 -16.59
CA ARG A 235 7.98 -23.19 -16.48
C ARG A 235 8.25 -22.77 -15.05
N GLY A 236 7.27 -22.94 -14.18
CA GLY A 236 7.34 -22.58 -12.77
C GLY A 236 7.47 -21.07 -12.46
N ALA A 237 7.59 -20.24 -13.51
CA ALA A 237 7.65 -18.78 -13.41
C ALA A 237 7.06 -18.14 -14.68
N PRO A 238 6.58 -16.88 -14.62
CA PRO A 238 6.09 -16.17 -15.78
C PRO A 238 7.24 -15.82 -16.73
N THR A 239 6.93 -15.68 -18.01
CA THR A 239 7.84 -15.04 -18.96
C THR A 239 7.92 -13.55 -18.69
N LEU A 240 8.97 -12.89 -19.20
CA LEU A 240 9.13 -11.45 -19.07
C LEU A 240 7.90 -10.68 -19.56
N MET A 241 7.36 -11.03 -20.71
CA MET A 241 6.21 -10.31 -21.27
C MET A 241 4.92 -10.59 -20.50
N GLU A 242 4.68 -11.82 -20.05
CA GLU A 242 3.54 -12.15 -19.17
C GLU A 242 3.58 -11.29 -17.90
N PHE A 243 4.77 -11.14 -17.31
CA PHE A 243 4.98 -10.33 -16.12
C PHE A 243 4.71 -8.84 -16.36
N ILE A 244 5.29 -8.27 -17.42
CA ILE A 244 5.12 -6.86 -17.77
C ILE A 244 3.65 -6.57 -18.11
N HIS A 245 3.00 -7.39 -18.93
CA HIS A 245 1.59 -7.21 -19.28
C HIS A 245 0.67 -7.31 -18.07
N TYR A 246 0.93 -8.22 -17.15
CA TYR A 246 0.14 -8.36 -15.92
C TYR A 246 0.10 -7.05 -15.12
N PHE A 247 1.27 -6.48 -14.82
CA PHE A 247 1.32 -5.22 -14.07
C PHE A 247 0.88 -4.00 -14.88
N SER A 248 1.14 -3.98 -16.19
CA SER A 248 0.65 -2.89 -17.06
C SER A 248 -0.88 -2.83 -17.11
N LYS A 249 -1.54 -3.99 -17.07
CA LYS A 249 -3.01 -4.05 -17.01
C LYS A 249 -3.53 -3.55 -15.66
N GLN A 250 -2.89 -3.94 -14.56
CA GLN A 250 -3.26 -3.42 -13.22
C GLN A 250 -3.16 -1.89 -13.12
N ILE A 251 -2.13 -1.29 -13.76
CA ILE A 251 -1.99 0.17 -13.81
C ILE A 251 -3.11 0.81 -14.63
N ALA A 252 -3.54 0.18 -15.71
CA ALA A 252 -4.62 0.72 -16.55
C ALA A 252 -6.00 0.68 -15.85
N GLU A 253 -6.13 -0.11 -14.79
CA GLU A 253 -7.33 -0.24 -13.95
C GLU A 253 -7.30 0.70 -12.72
N LEU A 254 -6.17 1.43 -12.49
CA LEU A 254 -6.02 2.48 -11.47
C LEU A 254 -6.56 3.83 -11.98
#